data_dbf5dba497c951fbb9da9e646f90decf
#
_entry.id   dbf5dba497c951fbb9da9e646f90decf
#
_cell.length_a   1.000
_cell.length_b   1.000
_cell.length_c   1.000
_cell.angle_alpha   90.00
_cell.angle_beta   90.00
_cell.angle_gamma   90.00
#
_symmetry.space_group_name_H-M   'P 1'
#
loop_
_entity.id
_entity.type
_entity.pdbx_description
1 polymer ?
#
loop_
_entity_poly.entity_id
_entity_poly.type
_entity_poly.pdbx_seq_one_letter_code
_entity_poly.pdbx_strand_id
1 'polypeptide(L)'
;ILSGVFCHHPLFYDAASDSTKGIPIMTSHGHTLVMPWINIVRDFFILLMALLSYKITPLTLRRENHFTWGPIKEVAILFAGIFATIVPAMAILQARGGELGVTTPAQFFWATGLLSSFLDNAPTYLTFTTLAGSLGETVGVWTDLGTINPAVLTAISFGAVFMGANTYIGNAPNFMVRSIAEENNIKMPSFFGYMGWSLLILIPLFIL
;
A
#
# COMPACT_ATOMS: atom_id res chain seq x y z
N ILE A 1 10.96 -3.03 7.66
CA ILE A 1 11.86 -2.10 8.39
C ILE A 1 13.32 -2.54 8.22
N LEU A 2 13.71 -3.79 8.52
CA LEU A 2 15.09 -4.27 8.38
C LEU A 2 15.61 -4.16 6.95
N SER A 3 14.78 -4.43 5.93
CA SER A 3 15.19 -4.28 4.52
C SER A 3 15.58 -2.84 4.17
N GLY A 4 14.91 -1.83 4.74
CA GLY A 4 15.27 -0.42 4.56
C GLY A 4 16.59 -0.02 5.21
N VAL A 5 16.93 -0.63 6.35
CA VAL A 5 18.21 -0.37 7.05
C VAL A 5 19.39 -0.98 6.30
N PHE A 6 19.22 -2.15 5.69
CA PHE A 6 20.28 -2.86 4.99
C PHE A 6 20.34 -2.63 3.48
N CYS A 7 19.46 -1.81 2.91
CA CYS A 7 19.42 -1.60 1.45
C CYS A 7 20.74 -1.01 0.91
N HIS A 8 21.47 -0.20 1.68
CA HIS A 8 22.79 0.34 1.31
C HIS A 8 23.99 -0.50 1.80
N HIS A 9 23.75 -1.68 2.37
CA HIS A 9 24.85 -2.56 2.77
C HIS A 9 25.58 -3.11 1.52
N PRO A 10 26.93 -3.20 1.50
CA PRO A 10 27.73 -3.62 0.33
C PRO A 10 27.35 -4.99 -0.26
N LEU A 11 26.70 -5.85 0.50
CA LEU A 11 26.17 -7.14 0.03
C LEU A 11 24.98 -6.98 -0.93
N PHE A 12 24.20 -5.91 -0.76
CA PHE A 12 22.94 -5.70 -1.47
C PHE A 12 22.95 -4.46 -2.38
N TYR A 13 23.96 -3.62 -2.25
CA TYR A 13 24.11 -2.36 -2.97
C TYR A 13 25.47 -2.25 -3.61
N ASP A 14 25.53 -1.73 -4.82
CA ASP A 14 26.77 -1.41 -5.52
C ASP A 14 26.94 0.11 -5.58
N ALA A 15 27.85 0.62 -4.76
CA ALA A 15 28.12 2.05 -4.68
C ALA A 15 28.75 2.63 -5.96
N ALA A 16 29.37 1.79 -6.81
CA ALA A 16 29.99 2.23 -8.04
C ALA A 16 28.97 2.49 -9.15
N SER A 17 27.88 1.72 -9.17
CA SER A 17 26.79 1.85 -10.15
C SER A 17 25.53 2.53 -9.59
N ASP A 18 25.56 2.95 -8.31
CA ASP A 18 24.40 3.52 -7.58
C ASP A 18 23.14 2.67 -7.72
N SER A 19 23.30 1.34 -7.66
CA SER A 19 22.23 0.39 -7.93
C SER A 19 22.16 -0.73 -6.90
N THR A 20 20.94 -1.24 -6.66
CA THR A 20 20.72 -2.42 -5.82
C THR A 20 21.07 -3.69 -6.58
N LYS A 21 21.84 -4.59 -5.94
CA LYS A 21 22.14 -5.91 -6.48
C LYS A 21 20.91 -6.79 -6.41
N GLY A 22 20.57 -7.45 -7.53
CA GLY A 22 19.39 -8.31 -7.59
C GLY A 22 19.29 -9.10 -8.88
N ILE A 23 18.16 -9.77 -9.07
CA ILE A 23 17.84 -10.51 -10.28
C ILE A 23 17.15 -9.55 -11.27
N PRO A 24 17.67 -9.37 -12.49
CA PRO A 24 16.99 -8.61 -13.51
C PRO A 24 15.70 -9.34 -13.93
N ILE A 25 14.55 -8.65 -13.79
CA ILE A 25 13.25 -9.22 -14.16
C ILE A 25 12.87 -8.81 -15.58
N MET A 26 13.05 -7.53 -15.89
CA MET A 26 12.58 -6.98 -17.16
C MET A 26 13.43 -5.75 -17.54
N THR A 27 13.76 -5.63 -18.81
CA THR A 27 14.42 -4.44 -19.36
C THR A 27 13.43 -3.72 -20.27
N SER A 28 13.08 -2.48 -19.94
CA SER A 28 12.19 -1.65 -20.73
C SER A 28 12.77 -0.24 -20.85
N HIS A 29 12.79 0.32 -22.05
CA HIS A 29 13.28 1.69 -22.34
C HIS A 29 14.67 2.03 -21.76
N GLY A 30 15.59 1.05 -21.70
CA GLY A 30 16.94 1.27 -21.19
C GLY A 30 17.11 1.17 -19.67
N HIS A 31 16.02 0.97 -18.93
CA HIS A 31 16.03 0.70 -17.50
C HIS A 31 15.78 -0.77 -17.22
N THR A 32 16.63 -1.37 -16.41
CA THR A 32 16.47 -2.77 -15.98
C THR A 32 15.78 -2.78 -14.62
N LEU A 33 14.57 -3.32 -14.57
CA LEU A 33 13.89 -3.60 -13.30
C LEU A 33 14.60 -4.76 -12.62
N VAL A 34 15.17 -4.48 -11.46
CA VAL A 34 15.94 -5.45 -10.67
C VAL A 34 15.12 -5.79 -9.42
N MET A 35 14.92 -7.10 -9.17
CA MET A 35 14.42 -7.57 -7.89
C MET A 35 15.59 -7.64 -6.90
N PRO A 36 15.67 -6.74 -5.90
CA PRO A 36 16.78 -6.71 -4.97
C PRO A 36 16.89 -8.02 -4.17
N TRP A 37 18.11 -8.53 -4.01
CA TRP A 37 18.36 -9.73 -3.20
C TRP A 37 17.84 -9.58 -1.76
N ILE A 38 17.87 -8.38 -1.20
CA ILE A 38 17.37 -8.10 0.14
C ILE A 38 15.86 -8.40 0.27
N ASN A 39 15.07 -8.15 -0.79
CA ASN A 39 13.65 -8.46 -0.80
C ASN A 39 13.41 -9.97 -0.85
N ILE A 40 14.19 -10.69 -1.65
CA ILE A 40 14.10 -12.17 -1.74
C ILE A 40 14.44 -12.80 -0.39
N VAL A 41 15.51 -12.34 0.25
CA VAL A 41 15.92 -12.82 1.59
C VAL A 41 14.83 -12.50 2.62
N ARG A 42 14.28 -11.30 2.62
CA ARG A 42 13.17 -10.91 3.48
C ARG A 42 11.97 -11.83 3.31
N ASP A 43 11.54 -12.04 2.07
CA ASP A 43 10.35 -12.83 1.77
C ASP A 43 10.55 -14.30 2.14
N PHE A 44 11.76 -14.83 1.92
CA PHE A 44 12.13 -16.17 2.38
C PHE A 44 12.02 -16.28 3.90
N PHE A 45 12.55 -15.31 4.66
CA PHE A 45 12.44 -15.33 6.12
C PHE A 45 11.01 -15.18 6.63
N ILE A 46 10.18 -14.37 5.96
CA ILE A 46 8.75 -14.24 6.30
C ILE A 46 8.04 -15.58 6.12
N LEU A 47 8.25 -16.26 4.98
CA LEU A 47 7.66 -17.57 4.71
C LEU A 47 8.18 -18.64 5.68
N LEU A 48 9.48 -18.64 5.95
CA LEU A 48 10.09 -19.56 6.92
C LEU A 48 9.49 -19.39 8.32
N MET A 49 9.37 -18.16 8.80
CA MET A 49 8.77 -17.86 10.11
C MET A 49 7.29 -18.24 10.15
N ALA A 50 6.54 -18.00 9.08
CA ALA A 50 5.16 -18.42 8.99
C ALA A 50 5.02 -19.95 9.06
N LEU A 51 5.86 -20.69 8.34
CA LEU A 51 5.90 -22.15 8.38
C LEU A 51 6.32 -22.70 9.74
N LEU A 52 7.33 -22.10 10.35
CA LEU A 52 7.77 -22.48 11.70
C LEU A 52 6.67 -22.21 12.72
N SER A 53 6.06 -21.05 12.71
CA SER A 53 4.92 -20.71 13.56
C SER A 53 3.78 -21.72 13.35
N TYR A 54 3.47 -22.05 12.10
CA TYR A 54 2.43 -23.03 11.79
C TYR A 54 2.73 -24.42 12.32
N LYS A 55 3.99 -24.89 12.27
CA LYS A 55 4.40 -26.22 12.75
C LYS A 55 4.60 -26.30 14.27
N ILE A 56 5.14 -25.25 14.88
CA ILE A 56 5.52 -25.26 16.30
C ILE A 56 4.32 -24.95 17.21
N THR A 57 3.35 -24.13 16.73
CA THR A 57 2.20 -23.75 17.56
C THR A 57 1.29 -24.96 17.83
N PRO A 58 1.02 -25.30 19.10
CA PRO A 58 0.13 -26.39 19.46
C PRO A 58 -1.28 -26.19 18.91
N LEU A 59 -1.93 -27.29 18.50
CA LEU A 59 -3.31 -27.26 18.00
C LEU A 59 -4.32 -26.75 19.04
N THR A 60 -4.06 -26.98 20.33
CA THR A 60 -4.87 -26.47 21.44
C THR A 60 -4.92 -24.94 21.41
N LEU A 61 -3.75 -24.30 21.32
CA LEU A 61 -3.64 -22.85 21.29
C LEU A 61 -4.34 -22.24 20.06
N ARG A 62 -4.27 -22.91 18.91
CA ARG A 62 -4.99 -22.46 17.71
C ARG A 62 -6.49 -22.55 17.86
N ARG A 63 -6.98 -23.62 18.50
CA ARG A 63 -8.41 -23.80 18.76
C ARG A 63 -8.93 -22.77 19.76
N GLU A 64 -8.18 -22.51 20.81
CA GLU A 64 -8.49 -21.48 21.80
C GLU A 64 -8.54 -20.08 21.19
N ASN A 65 -7.64 -19.78 20.25
CA ASN A 65 -7.62 -18.51 19.51
C ASN A 65 -8.54 -18.49 18.29
N HIS A 66 -9.39 -19.50 18.10
CA HIS A 66 -10.30 -19.58 16.93
C HIS A 66 -9.62 -19.35 15.59
N PHE A 67 -8.34 -19.77 15.46
CA PHE A 67 -7.56 -19.53 14.25
C PHE A 67 -8.19 -20.22 13.04
N THR A 68 -8.49 -19.42 12.00
CA THR A 68 -8.99 -19.90 10.71
C THR A 68 -8.18 -19.26 9.57
N TRP A 69 -8.11 -19.95 8.42
CA TRP A 69 -7.53 -19.42 7.20
C TRP A 69 -8.48 -18.51 6.42
N GLY A 70 -9.74 -18.37 6.85
CA GLY A 70 -10.77 -17.58 6.19
C GLY A 70 -10.32 -16.16 5.88
N PRO A 71 -9.95 -15.33 6.88
CA PRO A 71 -9.53 -13.95 6.67
C PRO A 71 -8.34 -13.78 5.73
N ILE A 72 -7.35 -14.66 5.83
CA ILE A 72 -6.16 -14.62 4.95
C ILE A 72 -6.54 -14.94 3.51
N LYS A 73 -7.40 -15.93 3.29
CA LYS A 73 -7.89 -16.30 1.96
C LYS A 73 -8.73 -15.18 1.33
N GLU A 74 -9.59 -14.53 2.07
CA GLU A 74 -10.42 -13.41 1.60
C GLU A 74 -9.53 -12.24 1.16
N VAL A 75 -8.56 -11.87 1.99
CA VAL A 75 -7.59 -10.82 1.67
C VAL A 75 -6.77 -11.19 0.44
N ALA A 76 -6.29 -12.43 0.32
CA ALA A 76 -5.51 -12.87 -0.83
C ALA A 76 -6.31 -12.79 -2.14
N ILE A 77 -7.59 -13.20 -2.14
CA ILE A 77 -8.47 -13.10 -3.31
C ILE A 77 -8.75 -11.64 -3.67
N LEU A 78 -9.00 -10.80 -2.66
CA LEU A 78 -9.22 -9.37 -2.85
C LEU A 78 -8.00 -8.71 -3.52
N PHE A 79 -6.81 -8.93 -3.00
CA PHE A 79 -5.59 -8.36 -3.57
C PHE A 79 -5.31 -8.90 -4.98
N ALA A 80 -5.52 -10.18 -5.23
CA ALA A 80 -5.39 -10.74 -6.58
C ALA A 80 -6.31 -10.03 -7.58
N GLY A 81 -7.56 -9.76 -7.21
CA GLY A 81 -8.51 -8.99 -8.02
C GLY A 81 -8.06 -7.55 -8.24
N ILE A 82 -7.61 -6.86 -7.19
CA ILE A 82 -7.11 -5.48 -7.26
C ILE A 82 -5.91 -5.40 -8.19
N PHE A 83 -4.91 -6.26 -8.02
CA PHE A 83 -3.70 -6.23 -8.87
C PHE A 83 -3.99 -6.57 -10.33
N ALA A 84 -4.95 -7.45 -10.60
CA ALA A 84 -5.37 -7.74 -11.97
C ALA A 84 -6.05 -6.53 -12.65
N THR A 85 -6.84 -5.77 -11.89
CA THR A 85 -7.59 -4.64 -12.43
C THR A 85 -6.82 -3.32 -12.44
N ILE A 86 -5.80 -3.16 -11.59
CA ILE A 86 -5.01 -1.91 -11.53
C ILE A 86 -4.14 -1.70 -12.77
N VAL A 87 -3.68 -2.78 -13.42
CA VAL A 87 -2.78 -2.69 -14.59
C VAL A 87 -3.40 -1.87 -15.73
N PRO A 88 -4.62 -2.18 -16.23
CA PRO A 88 -5.25 -1.37 -17.27
C PRO A 88 -5.60 0.04 -16.77
N ALA A 89 -5.97 0.20 -15.50
CA ALA A 89 -6.24 1.52 -14.92
C ALA A 89 -4.99 2.41 -14.93
N MET A 90 -3.84 1.88 -14.56
CA MET A 90 -2.56 2.61 -14.62
C MET A 90 -2.20 3.00 -16.06
N ALA A 91 -2.40 2.13 -17.03
CA ALA A 91 -2.12 2.43 -18.43
C ALA A 91 -3.00 3.59 -18.94
N ILE A 92 -4.28 3.64 -18.57
CA ILE A 92 -5.18 4.75 -18.89
C ILE A 92 -4.72 6.05 -18.20
N LEU A 93 -4.36 5.98 -16.93
CA LEU A 93 -3.88 7.15 -16.19
C LEU A 93 -2.57 7.72 -16.76
N GLN A 94 -1.64 6.86 -17.16
CA GLN A 94 -0.40 7.29 -17.81
C GLN A 94 -0.68 7.99 -19.17
N ALA A 95 -1.66 7.48 -19.93
CA ALA A 95 -1.98 8.02 -21.24
C ALA A 95 -2.83 9.31 -21.19
N ARG A 96 -3.73 9.42 -20.21
CA ARG A 96 -4.76 10.46 -20.18
C ARG A 96 -4.91 11.17 -18.82
N GLY A 97 -3.97 10.94 -17.88
CA GLY A 97 -4.04 11.49 -16.53
C GLY A 97 -4.11 13.02 -16.49
N GLY A 98 -3.40 13.71 -17.37
CA GLY A 98 -3.43 15.17 -17.47
C GLY A 98 -4.81 15.75 -17.80
N GLU A 99 -5.70 14.96 -18.42
CA GLU A 99 -7.07 15.40 -18.76
C GLU A 99 -7.99 15.46 -17.53
N LEU A 100 -7.63 14.80 -16.43
CA LEU A 100 -8.43 14.77 -15.20
C LEU A 100 -8.42 16.10 -14.43
N GLY A 101 -7.48 17.01 -14.75
CA GLY A 101 -7.40 18.32 -14.12
C GLY A 101 -6.96 18.32 -12.65
N VAL A 102 -6.43 17.21 -12.15
CA VAL A 102 -5.88 17.10 -10.79
C VAL A 102 -4.41 17.48 -10.85
N THR A 103 -4.08 18.69 -10.41
CA THR A 103 -2.72 19.25 -10.56
C THR A 103 -2.14 19.81 -9.27
N THR A 104 -2.97 20.21 -8.30
CA THR A 104 -2.51 20.81 -7.06
C THR A 104 -2.35 19.78 -5.93
N PRO A 105 -1.42 19.99 -4.97
CA PRO A 105 -1.26 19.10 -3.83
C PRO A 105 -2.56 18.88 -3.03
N ALA A 106 -3.36 19.92 -2.84
CA ALA A 106 -4.63 19.81 -2.15
C ALA A 106 -5.63 18.90 -2.88
N GLN A 107 -5.72 19.01 -4.22
CA GLN A 107 -6.56 18.12 -5.02
C GLN A 107 -6.07 16.68 -4.92
N PHE A 108 -4.76 16.45 -4.99
CA PHE A 108 -4.19 15.12 -4.81
C PHE A 108 -4.47 14.54 -3.42
N PHE A 109 -4.33 15.34 -2.36
CA PHE A 109 -4.64 14.89 -1.00
C PHE A 109 -6.09 14.42 -0.86
N TRP A 110 -7.05 15.25 -1.27
CA TRP A 110 -8.46 14.93 -1.12
C TRP A 110 -8.92 13.82 -2.06
N ALA A 111 -8.49 13.82 -3.32
CA ALA A 111 -8.86 12.78 -4.28
C ALA A 111 -8.30 11.42 -3.87
N THR A 112 -7.02 11.36 -3.50
CA THR A 112 -6.36 10.16 -2.99
C THR A 112 -7.05 9.68 -1.72
N GLY A 113 -7.29 10.58 -0.78
CA GLY A 113 -7.87 10.24 0.51
C GLY A 113 -9.31 9.73 0.41
N LEU A 114 -10.15 10.37 -0.40
CA LEU A 114 -11.51 9.91 -0.65
C LEU A 114 -11.52 8.49 -1.22
N LEU A 115 -10.65 8.21 -2.20
CA LEU A 115 -10.56 6.88 -2.77
C LEU A 115 -9.99 5.87 -1.77
N SER A 116 -8.96 6.24 -0.99
CA SER A 116 -8.37 5.40 0.04
C SER A 116 -9.32 5.09 1.20
N SER A 117 -10.35 5.90 1.41
CA SER A 117 -11.38 5.58 2.38
C SER A 117 -12.17 4.31 2.03
N PHE A 118 -12.17 3.87 0.77
CA PHE A 118 -12.91 2.69 0.27
C PHE A 118 -12.01 1.63 -0.33
N LEU A 119 -10.79 1.99 -0.75
CA LEU A 119 -9.79 1.06 -1.27
C LEU A 119 -8.58 1.05 -0.34
N ASP A 120 -7.82 -0.04 -0.38
CA ASP A 120 -6.58 -0.13 0.39
C ASP A 120 -5.57 0.97 -0.01
N ASN A 121 -4.76 1.39 0.94
CA ASN A 121 -3.79 2.46 0.81
C ASN A 121 -2.79 2.24 -0.33
N ALA A 122 -2.26 1.02 -0.48
CA ALA A 122 -1.20 0.72 -1.43
C ALA A 122 -1.65 0.85 -2.90
N PRO A 123 -2.75 0.24 -3.36
CA PRO A 123 -3.25 0.45 -4.72
C PRO A 123 -3.67 1.89 -4.97
N THR A 124 -4.25 2.58 -3.98
CA THR A 124 -4.63 3.99 -4.10
C THR A 124 -3.40 4.87 -4.27
N TYR A 125 -2.38 4.68 -3.44
CA TYR A 125 -1.11 5.40 -3.55
C TYR A 125 -0.49 5.22 -4.94
N LEU A 126 -0.40 3.97 -5.43
CA LEU A 126 0.18 3.66 -6.74
C LEU A 126 -0.60 4.33 -7.88
N THR A 127 -1.93 4.32 -7.82
CA THR A 127 -2.79 4.95 -8.81
C THR A 127 -2.54 6.45 -8.93
N PHE A 128 -2.54 7.16 -7.81
CA PHE A 128 -2.33 8.62 -7.80
C PHE A 128 -0.88 9.02 -8.04
N THR A 129 0.09 8.19 -7.65
CA THR A 129 1.50 8.41 -8.02
C THR A 129 1.70 8.26 -9.53
N THR A 130 1.03 7.29 -10.16
CA THR A 130 1.03 7.15 -11.63
C THR A 130 0.40 8.37 -12.32
N LEU A 131 -0.72 8.85 -11.80
CA LEU A 131 -1.34 10.08 -12.29
C LEU A 131 -0.39 11.28 -12.16
N ALA A 132 0.23 11.47 -11.00
CA ALA A 132 1.17 12.57 -10.78
C ALA A 132 2.40 12.49 -11.72
N GLY A 133 2.93 11.28 -11.94
CA GLY A 133 4.03 11.05 -12.88
C GLY A 133 3.68 11.37 -14.33
N SER A 134 2.41 11.23 -14.72
CA SER A 134 1.93 11.56 -16.07
C SER A 134 1.81 13.07 -16.35
N LEU A 135 1.91 13.93 -15.33
CA LEU A 135 1.83 15.38 -15.49
C LEU A 135 3.07 15.99 -16.17
N GLY A 136 4.15 15.21 -16.31
CA GLY A 136 5.35 15.64 -17.04
C GLY A 136 6.18 16.70 -16.32
N GLU A 137 6.19 16.71 -15.00
CA GLU A 137 7.04 17.59 -14.19
C GLU A 137 8.51 17.34 -14.50
N THR A 138 9.29 18.42 -14.62
CA THR A 138 10.72 18.36 -14.93
C THR A 138 11.62 18.48 -13.69
N VAL A 139 11.04 18.99 -12.58
CA VAL A 139 11.76 19.21 -11.32
C VAL A 139 11.01 18.54 -10.18
N GLY A 140 11.67 17.64 -9.45
CA GLY A 140 11.05 16.95 -8.33
C GLY A 140 11.76 15.65 -7.98
N VAL A 141 11.01 14.75 -7.34
CA VAL A 141 11.50 13.40 -7.00
C VAL A 141 11.37 12.53 -8.25
N TRP A 142 12.48 11.96 -8.68
CA TRP A 142 12.47 10.99 -9.76
C TRP A 142 11.93 9.65 -9.27
N THR A 143 11.03 9.07 -10.05
CA THR A 143 10.45 7.75 -9.81
C THR A 143 10.34 6.99 -11.13
N ASP A 144 10.16 5.67 -11.08
CA ASP A 144 9.93 4.83 -12.27
C ASP A 144 8.63 5.22 -13.03
N LEU A 145 7.76 6.01 -12.41
CA LEU A 145 6.49 6.48 -12.98
C LEU A 145 6.61 7.90 -13.57
N GLY A 146 7.75 8.56 -13.39
CA GLY A 146 8.01 9.93 -13.82
C GLY A 146 8.55 10.81 -12.70
N THR A 147 8.86 12.07 -13.02
CA THR A 147 9.27 13.05 -12.02
C THR A 147 8.03 13.67 -11.37
N ILE A 148 7.99 13.69 -10.05
CA ILE A 148 6.82 14.14 -9.28
C ILE A 148 7.23 15.27 -8.33
N ASN A 149 6.43 16.31 -8.29
CA ASN A 149 6.62 17.40 -7.32
C ASN A 149 6.57 16.84 -5.88
N PRO A 150 7.57 17.17 -5.02
CA PRO A 150 7.62 16.66 -3.65
C PRO A 150 6.36 16.92 -2.81
N ALA A 151 5.74 18.11 -2.98
CA ALA A 151 4.52 18.45 -2.27
C ALA A 151 3.33 17.58 -2.72
N VAL A 152 3.24 17.27 -4.02
CA VAL A 152 2.22 16.35 -4.56
C VAL A 152 2.44 14.95 -4.03
N LEU A 153 3.67 14.44 -4.04
CA LEU A 153 3.99 13.11 -3.53
C LEU A 153 3.67 12.99 -2.03
N THR A 154 3.98 14.02 -1.25
CA THR A 154 3.63 14.09 0.17
C THR A 154 2.10 14.09 0.37
N ALA A 155 1.38 14.87 -0.43
CA ALA A 155 -0.08 14.95 -0.38
C ALA A 155 -0.74 13.60 -0.71
N ILE A 156 -0.25 12.90 -1.73
CA ILE A 156 -0.70 11.54 -2.07
C ILE A 156 -0.44 10.58 -0.90
N SER A 157 0.75 10.61 -0.33
CA SER A 157 1.13 9.75 0.79
C SER A 157 0.23 9.96 2.01
N PHE A 158 -0.01 11.22 2.38
CA PHE A 158 -0.86 11.56 3.52
C PHE A 158 -2.32 11.23 3.24
N GLY A 159 -2.84 11.56 2.05
CA GLY A 159 -4.19 11.21 1.66
C GLY A 159 -4.43 9.70 1.70
N ALA A 160 -3.53 8.92 1.10
CA ALA A 160 -3.62 7.46 1.08
C ALA A 160 -3.62 6.84 2.49
N VAL A 161 -2.74 7.31 3.37
CA VAL A 161 -2.57 6.70 4.70
C VAL A 161 -3.62 7.19 5.68
N PHE A 162 -3.83 8.50 5.78
CA PHE A 162 -4.68 9.08 6.82
C PHE A 162 -6.17 8.81 6.58
N MET A 163 -6.63 8.98 5.34
CA MET A 163 -8.04 8.76 5.05
C MET A 163 -8.43 7.29 4.88
N GLY A 164 -7.46 6.37 4.78
CA GLY A 164 -7.71 4.94 4.90
C GLY A 164 -8.34 4.54 6.25
N ALA A 165 -8.19 5.40 7.28
CA ALA A 165 -8.83 5.19 8.58
C ALA A 165 -10.33 5.57 8.60
N ASN A 166 -10.88 6.21 7.57
CA ASN A 166 -12.26 6.68 7.56
C ASN A 166 -13.31 5.57 7.53
N THR A 167 -12.94 4.39 7.03
CA THR A 167 -13.85 3.23 6.97
C THR A 167 -13.16 1.95 7.43
N TYR A 168 -13.94 0.91 7.69
CA TYR A 168 -13.40 -0.41 8.00
C TYR A 168 -12.65 -1.06 6.83
N ILE A 169 -13.05 -0.74 5.60
CA ILE A 169 -12.48 -1.35 4.37
C ILE A 169 -11.34 -0.54 3.75
N GLY A 170 -11.17 0.73 4.14
CA GLY A 170 -10.10 1.59 3.63
C GLY A 170 -8.70 1.17 4.08
N ASN A 171 -8.62 0.21 5.01
CA ASN A 171 -7.35 -0.33 5.48
C ASN A 171 -7.58 -1.76 6.00
N ALA A 172 -6.86 -2.75 5.46
CA ALA A 172 -6.98 -4.15 5.85
C ALA A 172 -6.85 -4.39 7.37
N PRO A 173 -5.89 -3.77 8.10
CA PRO A 173 -5.83 -3.87 9.57
C PRO A 173 -7.10 -3.44 10.29
N ASN A 174 -7.80 -2.40 9.84
CA ASN A 174 -9.04 -1.93 10.47
C ASN A 174 -10.13 -3.01 10.42
N PHE A 175 -10.28 -3.67 9.28
CA PHE A 175 -11.21 -4.77 9.11
C PHE A 175 -10.87 -5.97 10.02
N MET A 176 -9.59 -6.33 10.10
CA MET A 176 -9.12 -7.42 10.98
C MET A 176 -9.37 -7.10 12.45
N VAL A 177 -9.07 -5.89 12.91
CA VAL A 177 -9.32 -5.47 14.30
C VAL A 177 -10.79 -5.52 14.63
N ARG A 178 -11.66 -5.10 13.72
CA ARG A 178 -13.12 -5.23 13.87
C ARG A 178 -13.53 -6.70 14.03
N SER A 179 -13.08 -7.59 13.14
CA SER A 179 -13.40 -9.02 13.20
C SER A 179 -12.95 -9.63 14.53
N ILE A 180 -11.74 -9.33 14.99
CA ILE A 180 -11.22 -9.81 16.28
C ILE A 180 -12.06 -9.30 17.45
N ALA A 181 -12.49 -8.04 17.42
CA ALA A 181 -13.33 -7.47 18.48
C ALA A 181 -14.70 -8.17 18.51
N GLU A 182 -15.34 -8.38 17.37
CA GLU A 182 -16.63 -9.05 17.26
C GLU A 182 -16.54 -10.54 17.68
N GLU A 183 -15.46 -11.24 17.33
CA GLU A 183 -15.19 -12.61 17.81
C GLU A 183 -15.06 -12.68 19.33
N ASN A 184 -14.55 -11.63 19.97
CA ASN A 184 -14.45 -11.51 21.42
C ASN A 184 -15.70 -10.89 22.09
N ASN A 185 -16.84 -10.89 21.40
CA ASN A 185 -18.12 -10.37 21.88
C ASN A 185 -18.13 -8.86 22.17
N ILE A 186 -17.20 -8.09 21.60
CA ILE A 186 -17.19 -6.64 21.67
C ILE A 186 -18.05 -6.11 20.52
N LYS A 187 -19.16 -5.46 20.85
CA LYS A 187 -20.07 -4.90 19.87
C LYS A 187 -19.43 -3.69 19.18
N MET A 188 -19.09 -3.84 17.92
CA MET A 188 -18.53 -2.77 17.09
C MET A 188 -19.64 -1.96 16.40
N PRO A 189 -19.42 -0.67 16.13
CA PRO A 189 -20.33 0.14 15.33
C PRO A 189 -20.60 -0.47 13.94
N SER A 190 -21.80 -0.23 13.40
CA SER A 190 -22.07 -0.57 12.01
C SER A 190 -21.13 0.20 11.06
N PHE A 191 -21.04 -0.23 9.79
CA PHE A 191 -20.19 0.42 8.79
C PHE A 191 -20.44 1.94 8.72
N PHE A 192 -21.68 2.35 8.57
CA PHE A 192 -22.05 3.78 8.53
C PHE A 192 -21.89 4.48 9.89
N GLY A 193 -22.11 3.75 10.99
CA GLY A 193 -21.87 4.26 12.34
C GLY A 193 -20.39 4.59 12.56
N TYR A 194 -19.49 3.72 12.13
CA TYR A 194 -18.04 3.97 12.18
C TYR A 194 -17.65 5.17 11.30
N MET A 195 -18.15 5.22 10.04
CA MET A 195 -17.93 6.37 9.16
C MET A 195 -18.39 7.69 9.79
N GLY A 196 -19.56 7.70 10.43
CA GLY A 196 -20.06 8.89 11.11
C GLY A 196 -19.08 9.40 12.18
N TRP A 197 -18.55 8.51 13.01
CA TRP A 197 -17.54 8.86 14.01
C TRP A 197 -16.22 9.30 13.39
N SER A 198 -15.71 8.59 12.40
CA SER A 198 -14.45 8.94 11.75
C SER A 198 -14.54 10.28 11.01
N LEU A 199 -15.64 10.54 10.30
CA LEU A 199 -15.85 11.82 9.63
C LEU A 199 -15.95 12.98 10.63
N LEU A 200 -16.62 12.78 11.75
CA LEU A 200 -16.76 13.81 12.78
C LEU A 200 -15.42 14.17 13.43
N ILE A 201 -14.53 13.20 13.61
CA ILE A 201 -13.25 13.40 14.32
C ILE A 201 -12.12 13.67 13.34
N LEU A 202 -11.99 12.86 12.27
CA LEU A 202 -10.82 12.89 11.39
C LEU A 202 -10.89 14.00 10.35
N ILE A 203 -12.06 14.30 9.78
CA ILE A 203 -12.15 15.36 8.76
C ILE A 203 -11.74 16.73 9.31
N PRO A 204 -12.17 17.17 10.50
CA PRO A 204 -11.65 18.42 11.09
C PRO A 204 -10.13 18.43 11.26
N LEU A 205 -9.52 17.27 11.64
CA LEU A 205 -8.08 17.15 11.77
C LEU A 205 -7.33 17.20 10.42
N PHE A 206 -7.96 16.76 9.34
CA PHE A 206 -7.35 16.81 8.01
C PHE A 206 -7.45 18.20 7.34
N ILE A 207 -8.32 19.07 7.86
CA ILE A 207 -8.47 20.45 7.38
C ILE A 207 -7.46 21.39 8.08
N LEU A 208 -6.99 21.03 9.28
CA LEU A 208 -5.98 21.77 10.04
C LEU A 208 -4.57 21.56 9.45
#